data_fa81e6faaf844c038b0a233bb36cea21
#
_entry.id   fa81e6faaf844c038b0a233bb36cea21
#
_cell.length_a   1.000
_cell.length_b   1.000
_cell.length_c   1.000
_cell.angle_alpha   90.00
_cell.angle_beta   90.00
_cell.angle_gamma   90.00
#
_symmetry.space_group_name_H-M   'P 1'
#
loop_
_entity.id
_entity.type
_entity.pdbx_description
1 polymer ?
#
loop_
_entity_poly.entity_id
_entity_poly.type
_entity_poly.pdbx_seq_one_letter_code
_entity_poly.pdbx_strand_id
1 'polypeptide(L)'
;MEHTHFIDKDPNKYEALVELQKEHIQSMKEEQVYTTLDKFENAWYLKTNDFRNARELGYRQFVHSDNFDEYGNPNPSQIDILAIKGIRDKQRTYLINLKNHARDLKIHKKEPNDDGMTIVRRINNVLKQLSDGYENIRRHYTSFERVDNPTALPQFSASGDPSTMDEEEVESSTPYQKCLLYSLDQTYKSGYRRYKGQCCEEIRTIEGHRTRAWKPKFTIENFIYSLSQKDDDFAMWKNFTSRGNVYRDVVDNMNKCMDAQFPEITKRRHVWSFKNGVFVGKEWLPDHGVYDCRFYPYESAEFRCLDPTIIACKYFDQQFDDFSHVEKWQDIPTPFFDSVLKYQKFDNDVCDWAYVMGGRLCFDVGELDAWQVIPFFKGIARSGKSTLITKVFKKFYENEDVGTLSNNIEKKFGLSAIKDSFMFIAPEVKGDLALEQAEFQSMVSGEDVSVAVKNKTAVSIEWTTPGVLGGNEVPNWKDNSGSVLRRILTWNFAKQVKEADPQLDEKLNNELPIILLKCVRAYIDYSNKYRNKDIWNVVPEYFKKIQKQVAMVASSLHNFLESTLIKYDKDLFVPQKLFVQVFNQHCQANNLGRHKFTQDFYAGPF
;
A
#
# COMPACT_ATOMS: atom_id res chain seq x y z
N MET A 1 5.09 18.12 -56.22
CA MET A 1 6.49 18.54 -56.52
C MET A 1 6.83 19.92 -55.94
N GLU A 2 6.19 20.38 -54.87
CA GLU A 2 6.49 21.71 -54.27
C GLU A 2 7.13 21.62 -52.87
N HIS A 3 7.31 20.42 -52.32
CA HIS A 3 7.90 20.26 -50.97
C HIS A 3 9.45 20.21 -50.96
N THR A 4 10.09 20.06 -52.08
CA THR A 4 11.57 19.95 -52.17
C THR A 4 12.31 21.29 -52.16
N HIS A 5 11.65 22.39 -52.40
CA HIS A 5 12.28 23.72 -52.44
C HIS A 5 12.48 24.42 -51.07
N PHE A 6 11.87 23.90 -50.01
CA PHE A 6 12.03 24.51 -48.67
C PHE A 6 13.18 23.97 -47.85
N ILE A 7 13.72 22.81 -48.25
CA ILE A 7 14.73 22.06 -47.49
C ILE A 7 16.14 22.64 -47.69
N ASP A 8 16.43 23.30 -48.83
CA ASP A 8 17.78 23.73 -49.21
C ASP A 8 18.19 25.11 -48.64
N LYS A 9 17.39 25.82 -47.89
CA LYS A 9 17.69 27.21 -47.52
C LYS A 9 18.07 27.49 -46.08
N ASP A 10 17.82 26.57 -45.15
CA ASP A 10 18.14 26.78 -43.73
C ASP A 10 18.28 25.45 -42.97
N PRO A 11 19.52 24.97 -42.71
CA PRO A 11 19.76 23.73 -41.98
C PRO A 11 19.09 23.69 -40.60
N ASN A 12 18.97 24.83 -39.91
CA ASN A 12 18.37 24.91 -38.58
C ASN A 12 16.82 24.68 -38.62
N LYS A 13 16.19 25.09 -39.73
CA LYS A 13 14.75 24.82 -39.93
C LYS A 13 14.47 23.35 -40.23
N TYR A 14 15.40 22.68 -40.92
CA TYR A 14 15.30 21.24 -41.20
C TYR A 14 15.40 20.44 -39.91
N GLU A 15 16.39 20.74 -39.08
CA GLU A 15 16.52 20.09 -37.76
C GLU A 15 15.30 20.34 -36.87
N ALA A 16 14.76 21.56 -36.83
CA ALA A 16 13.53 21.88 -36.10
C ALA A 16 12.32 21.11 -36.63
N LEU A 17 12.19 20.93 -37.96
CA LEU A 17 11.10 20.12 -38.55
C LEU A 17 11.26 18.64 -38.25
N VAL A 18 12.47 18.12 -38.23
CA VAL A 18 12.75 16.74 -37.85
C VAL A 18 12.44 16.49 -36.37
N GLU A 19 12.77 17.44 -35.49
CA GLU A 19 12.41 17.35 -34.08
C GLU A 19 10.89 17.42 -33.87
N LEU A 20 10.20 18.35 -34.52
CA LEU A 20 8.72 18.42 -34.48
C LEU A 20 8.07 17.12 -34.98
N GLN A 21 8.62 16.51 -36.01
CA GLN A 21 8.15 15.24 -36.54
C GLN A 21 8.38 14.09 -35.55
N LYS A 22 9.53 14.07 -34.87
CA LYS A 22 9.82 13.09 -33.82
C LYS A 22 8.88 13.26 -32.64
N GLU A 23 8.65 14.51 -32.19
CA GLU A 23 7.71 14.83 -31.12
C GLU A 23 6.27 14.40 -31.49
N HIS A 24 5.85 14.67 -32.73
CA HIS A 24 4.52 14.26 -33.20
C HIS A 24 4.38 12.73 -33.24
N ILE A 25 5.37 12.00 -33.76
CA ILE A 25 5.38 10.54 -33.79
C ILE A 25 5.38 9.98 -32.36
N GLN A 26 6.14 10.59 -31.45
CA GLN A 26 6.17 10.21 -30.05
C GLN A 26 4.79 10.43 -29.40
N SER A 27 4.17 11.59 -29.62
CA SER A 27 2.83 11.91 -29.12
C SER A 27 1.78 10.93 -29.62
N MET A 28 1.80 10.55 -30.91
CA MET A 28 0.87 9.55 -31.46
C MET A 28 1.03 8.17 -30.80
N LYS A 29 2.27 7.76 -30.55
CA LYS A 29 2.53 6.48 -29.86
C LYS A 29 2.06 6.50 -28.42
N GLU A 30 2.26 7.60 -27.71
CA GLU A 30 1.75 7.80 -26.37
C GLU A 30 0.23 7.74 -26.35
N GLU A 31 -0.45 8.49 -27.23
CA GLU A 31 -1.91 8.49 -27.37
C GLU A 31 -2.46 7.08 -27.65
N GLN A 32 -1.77 6.30 -28.47
CA GLN A 32 -2.15 4.91 -28.74
C GLN A 32 -2.09 4.04 -27.48
N VAL A 33 -1.10 4.24 -26.61
CA VAL A 33 -1.00 3.51 -25.34
C VAL A 33 -2.15 3.88 -24.42
N TYR A 34 -2.47 5.17 -24.28
CA TYR A 34 -3.60 5.65 -23.48
C TYR A 34 -4.93 5.13 -24.01
N THR A 35 -5.20 5.30 -25.30
CA THR A 35 -6.44 4.82 -25.94
C THR A 35 -6.63 3.30 -25.78
N THR A 36 -5.54 2.55 -25.82
CA THR A 36 -5.58 1.10 -25.61
C THR A 36 -5.89 0.76 -24.17
N LEU A 37 -5.27 1.46 -23.21
CA LEU A 37 -5.52 1.26 -21.78
C LEU A 37 -6.97 1.61 -21.43
N ASP A 38 -7.49 2.73 -21.92
CA ASP A 38 -8.88 3.15 -21.70
C ASP A 38 -9.88 2.10 -22.20
N LYS A 39 -9.61 1.47 -23.34
CA LYS A 39 -10.43 0.34 -23.82
C LYS A 39 -10.42 -0.84 -22.86
N PHE A 40 -9.28 -1.14 -22.26
CA PHE A 40 -9.17 -2.19 -21.25
C PHE A 40 -9.88 -1.81 -19.96
N GLU A 41 -9.69 -0.61 -19.45
CA GLU A 41 -10.33 -0.13 -18.23
C GLU A 41 -11.84 -0.09 -18.37
N ASN A 42 -12.35 0.35 -19.52
CA ASN A 42 -13.77 0.36 -19.81
C ASN A 42 -14.35 -1.05 -20.06
N ALA A 43 -13.57 -1.95 -20.67
CA ALA A 43 -13.96 -3.33 -20.90
C ALA A 43 -13.95 -4.16 -19.61
N TRP A 44 -13.01 -3.85 -18.71
CA TRP A 44 -12.85 -4.46 -17.41
C TRP A 44 -13.66 -3.77 -16.32
N TYR A 45 -14.83 -3.34 -16.59
CA TYR A 45 -15.84 -3.18 -15.55
C TYR A 45 -16.22 -4.54 -14.96
N LEU A 46 -15.24 -5.31 -14.61
CA LEU A 46 -15.34 -6.43 -13.70
C LEU A 46 -15.49 -5.89 -12.28
N LYS A 47 -16.56 -5.23 -12.12
CA LYS A 47 -17.22 -5.24 -10.84
C LYS A 47 -17.79 -6.63 -10.74
N THR A 48 -17.01 -7.46 -10.34
CA THR A 48 -16.91 -8.77 -9.70
C THR A 48 -18.18 -9.60 -9.48
N ASN A 49 -19.38 -9.08 -9.71
CA ASN A 49 -20.65 -9.75 -9.50
C ASN A 49 -21.63 -9.59 -10.67
N ASP A 50 -21.28 -8.85 -11.72
CA ASP A 50 -22.17 -8.68 -12.85
C ASP A 50 -21.73 -9.55 -14.04
N PHE A 51 -22.16 -10.80 -14.04
CA PHE A 51 -21.91 -11.76 -15.11
C PHE A 51 -22.47 -11.33 -16.47
N ARG A 52 -23.37 -10.35 -16.51
CA ARG A 52 -23.82 -9.70 -17.75
C ARG A 52 -22.66 -9.07 -18.49
N ASN A 53 -21.68 -8.55 -17.76
CA ASN A 53 -20.47 -7.96 -18.32
C ASN A 53 -19.45 -8.99 -18.82
N ALA A 54 -19.40 -10.20 -18.25
CA ALA A 54 -18.56 -11.27 -18.78
C ALA A 54 -18.89 -11.58 -20.24
N ARG A 55 -20.17 -11.45 -20.65
CA ARG A 55 -20.63 -11.58 -22.03
C ARG A 55 -20.07 -10.48 -22.94
N GLU A 56 -20.00 -9.24 -22.48
CA GLU A 56 -19.48 -8.11 -23.25
C GLU A 56 -17.96 -8.11 -23.34
N LEU A 57 -17.28 -8.75 -22.39
CA LEU A 57 -15.82 -8.83 -22.28
C LEU A 57 -15.17 -9.91 -23.15
N GLY A 58 -15.92 -10.53 -24.06
CA GLY A 58 -15.38 -11.54 -24.97
C GLY A 58 -15.48 -12.98 -24.45
N TYR A 59 -16.10 -13.21 -23.31
CA TYR A 59 -16.42 -14.55 -22.82
C TYR A 59 -17.67 -15.13 -23.47
N ARG A 60 -18.30 -14.41 -24.38
CA ARG A 60 -19.52 -14.84 -25.13
C ARG A 60 -19.39 -16.19 -25.79
N GLN A 61 -18.23 -16.51 -26.30
CA GLN A 61 -17.99 -17.78 -27.00
C GLN A 61 -17.99 -19.00 -26.05
N PHE A 62 -17.94 -18.78 -24.75
CA PHE A 62 -17.91 -19.82 -23.72
C PHE A 62 -19.17 -19.89 -22.88
N VAL A 63 -20.11 -18.98 -23.13
CA VAL A 63 -21.40 -18.94 -22.45
C VAL A 63 -22.48 -18.89 -23.53
N HIS A 64 -23.21 -20.00 -23.73
CA HIS A 64 -24.30 -20.04 -24.66
C HIS A 64 -25.47 -19.17 -24.20
N SER A 65 -26.13 -18.46 -25.13
CA SER A 65 -27.19 -17.50 -24.84
C SER A 65 -28.42 -18.11 -24.13
N ASP A 66 -28.64 -19.41 -24.30
CA ASP A 66 -29.78 -20.13 -23.75
C ASP A 66 -29.59 -20.61 -22.32
N ASN A 67 -28.43 -20.28 -21.72
CA ASN A 67 -27.96 -20.78 -20.42
C ASN A 67 -27.89 -19.70 -19.38
N PHE A 68 -28.67 -18.64 -19.52
CA PHE A 68 -28.81 -17.60 -18.53
C PHE A 68 -30.12 -17.77 -17.78
N ASP A 69 -30.07 -17.54 -16.47
CA ASP A 69 -31.27 -17.44 -15.64
C ASP A 69 -32.08 -16.16 -15.99
N GLU A 70 -33.25 -16.01 -15.41
CA GLU A 70 -34.11 -14.85 -15.60
C GLU A 70 -33.48 -13.51 -15.18
N TYR A 71 -32.41 -13.57 -14.37
CA TYR A 71 -31.63 -12.42 -13.91
C TYR A 71 -30.40 -12.14 -14.81
N GLY A 72 -30.19 -12.93 -15.85
CA GLY A 72 -29.06 -12.80 -16.77
C GLY A 72 -27.75 -13.37 -16.26
N ASN A 73 -27.76 -14.22 -15.24
CA ASN A 73 -26.59 -14.96 -14.80
C ASN A 73 -26.43 -16.24 -15.61
N PRO A 74 -25.20 -16.61 -16.02
CA PRO A 74 -24.98 -17.84 -16.78
C PRO A 74 -25.22 -19.08 -15.91
N ASN A 75 -25.81 -20.12 -16.51
CA ASN A 75 -26.01 -21.40 -15.86
C ASN A 75 -24.64 -22.05 -15.57
N PRO A 76 -24.32 -22.39 -14.31
CA PRO A 76 -23.00 -22.84 -13.89
C PRO A 76 -22.47 -24.08 -14.60
N SER A 77 -23.34 -25.00 -14.99
CA SER A 77 -22.96 -26.29 -15.60
C SER A 77 -22.36 -26.17 -17.01
N GLN A 78 -22.31 -24.97 -17.61
CA GLN A 78 -21.96 -24.80 -19.02
C GLN A 78 -20.82 -23.79 -19.25
N ILE A 79 -20.06 -23.46 -18.22
CA ILE A 79 -18.94 -22.53 -18.34
C ILE A 79 -17.63 -23.28 -18.42
N ASP A 80 -16.92 -23.09 -19.51
CA ASP A 80 -15.55 -23.58 -19.64
C ASP A 80 -14.56 -22.65 -18.94
N ILE A 81 -14.28 -22.94 -17.67
CA ILE A 81 -13.33 -22.20 -16.82
C ILE A 81 -11.91 -22.23 -17.41
N LEU A 82 -11.52 -23.30 -18.09
CA LEU A 82 -10.19 -23.41 -18.71
C LEU A 82 -10.08 -22.46 -19.90
N ALA A 83 -11.15 -22.34 -20.69
CA ALA A 83 -11.19 -21.39 -21.80
C ALA A 83 -11.18 -19.93 -21.30
N ILE A 84 -11.91 -19.63 -20.24
CA ILE A 84 -11.87 -18.31 -19.58
C ILE A 84 -10.46 -17.99 -19.07
N LYS A 85 -9.78 -18.99 -18.47
CA LYS A 85 -8.37 -18.86 -18.06
C LYS A 85 -7.47 -18.54 -19.25
N GLY A 86 -7.68 -19.21 -20.38
CA GLY A 86 -6.92 -18.97 -21.60
C GLY A 86 -7.08 -17.53 -22.12
N ILE A 87 -8.28 -16.97 -22.08
CA ILE A 87 -8.53 -15.57 -22.43
C ILE A 87 -7.83 -14.63 -21.45
N ARG A 88 -7.99 -14.84 -20.15
CA ARG A 88 -7.31 -14.05 -19.13
C ARG A 88 -5.80 -14.02 -19.37
N ASP A 89 -5.18 -15.16 -19.63
CA ASP A 89 -3.74 -15.27 -19.82
C ASP A 89 -3.28 -14.51 -21.08
N LYS A 90 -4.08 -14.53 -22.17
CA LYS A 90 -3.82 -13.72 -23.37
C LYS A 90 -3.91 -12.22 -23.08
N GLN A 91 -4.93 -11.78 -22.38
CA GLN A 91 -5.12 -10.37 -22.02
C GLN A 91 -4.03 -9.89 -21.07
N ARG A 92 -3.66 -10.73 -20.09
CA ARG A 92 -2.53 -10.45 -19.18
C ARG A 92 -1.23 -10.25 -19.96
N THR A 93 -0.92 -11.13 -20.89
CA THR A 93 0.27 -11.03 -21.73
C THR A 93 0.25 -9.74 -22.56
N TYR A 94 -0.90 -9.38 -23.12
CA TYR A 94 -1.06 -8.14 -23.86
C TYR A 94 -0.82 -6.90 -23.00
N LEU A 95 -1.38 -6.85 -21.80
CA LEU A 95 -1.19 -5.74 -20.85
C LEU A 95 0.25 -5.62 -20.36
N ILE A 96 0.94 -6.76 -20.15
CA ILE A 96 2.37 -6.75 -19.82
C ILE A 96 3.19 -6.16 -20.97
N ASN A 97 2.89 -6.53 -22.21
CA ASN A 97 3.55 -5.96 -23.38
C ASN A 97 3.26 -4.46 -23.53
N LEU A 98 2.02 -4.03 -23.26
CA LEU A 98 1.65 -2.62 -23.25
C LEU A 98 2.41 -1.84 -22.16
N LYS A 99 2.56 -2.43 -20.96
CA LYS A 99 3.36 -1.86 -19.88
C LYS A 99 4.83 -1.67 -20.28
N ASN A 100 5.44 -2.67 -20.89
CA ASN A 100 6.82 -2.59 -21.36
C ASN A 100 6.96 -1.54 -22.45
N HIS A 101 6.03 -1.50 -23.40
CA HIS A 101 5.99 -0.49 -24.44
C HIS A 101 5.86 0.95 -23.89
N ALA A 102 5.00 1.15 -22.88
CA ALA A 102 4.89 2.44 -22.20
C ALA A 102 6.19 2.84 -21.49
N ARG A 103 6.92 1.88 -20.92
CA ARG A 103 8.25 2.12 -20.32
C ARG A 103 9.30 2.49 -21.37
N ASP A 104 9.33 1.78 -22.49
CA ASP A 104 10.26 2.04 -23.59
C ASP A 104 10.04 3.44 -24.19
N LEU A 105 8.78 3.88 -24.28
CA LEU A 105 8.42 5.23 -24.71
C LEU A 105 8.70 6.30 -23.64
N LYS A 106 9.13 5.90 -22.42
CA LYS A 106 9.39 6.80 -21.29
C LYS A 106 8.19 7.72 -20.97
N ILE A 107 6.98 7.17 -21.03
CA ILE A 107 5.76 7.91 -20.72
C ILE A 107 5.72 8.17 -19.22
N HIS A 108 6.14 9.35 -18.81
CA HIS A 108 6.16 9.79 -17.41
C HIS A 108 5.09 10.85 -17.11
N LYS A 109 4.39 11.34 -18.14
CA LYS A 109 3.36 12.36 -17.98
C LYS A 109 2.14 11.76 -17.30
N LYS A 110 1.58 12.54 -16.37
CA LYS A 110 0.27 12.30 -15.79
C LYS A 110 -0.75 13.05 -16.63
N GLU A 111 -1.86 12.40 -16.98
CA GLU A 111 -2.96 13.11 -17.66
C GLU A 111 -3.61 14.11 -16.71
N PRO A 112 -4.06 15.27 -17.21
CA PRO A 112 -4.65 16.33 -16.38
C PRO A 112 -5.93 15.89 -15.66
N ASN A 113 -6.64 14.90 -16.19
CA ASN A 113 -7.93 14.41 -15.70
C ASN A 113 -7.83 13.05 -15.00
N ASP A 114 -6.63 12.55 -14.79
CA ASP A 114 -6.42 11.24 -14.21
C ASP A 114 -6.16 11.37 -12.71
N ASP A 115 -6.41 10.31 -11.95
CA ASP A 115 -6.19 10.17 -10.49
C ASP A 115 -4.75 10.46 -10.03
N GLY A 116 -3.93 11.10 -10.86
CA GLY A 116 -2.52 11.36 -10.62
C GLY A 116 -1.66 10.10 -10.70
N MET A 117 -2.22 8.99 -11.17
CA MET A 117 -1.49 7.76 -11.38
C MET A 117 -0.69 7.78 -12.66
N THR A 118 0.51 7.17 -12.65
CA THR A 118 1.28 6.93 -13.87
C THR A 118 0.57 5.87 -14.72
N ILE A 119 0.78 5.91 -16.04
CA ILE A 119 0.21 4.90 -16.96
C ILE A 119 0.60 3.46 -16.57
N VAL A 120 1.81 3.26 -16.11
CA VAL A 120 2.30 1.97 -15.61
C VAL A 120 1.48 1.49 -14.42
N ARG A 121 1.09 2.40 -13.54
CA ARG A 121 0.27 2.09 -12.37
C ARG A 121 -1.18 1.79 -12.76
N ARG A 122 -1.74 2.53 -13.71
CA ARG A 122 -3.06 2.21 -14.29
C ARG A 122 -3.07 0.79 -14.89
N ILE A 123 -2.04 0.45 -15.69
CA ILE A 123 -1.91 -0.91 -16.27
C ILE A 123 -1.81 -1.98 -15.18
N ASN A 124 -1.06 -1.72 -14.09
CA ASN A 124 -0.97 -2.65 -12.96
C ASN A 124 -2.32 -2.83 -12.26
N ASN A 125 -3.10 -1.75 -12.11
CA ASN A 125 -4.45 -1.85 -11.55
C ASN A 125 -5.37 -2.70 -12.42
N VAL A 126 -5.33 -2.52 -13.75
CA VAL A 126 -6.09 -3.36 -14.68
C VAL A 126 -5.65 -4.82 -14.61
N LEU A 127 -4.34 -5.08 -14.52
CA LEU A 127 -3.81 -6.44 -14.34
C LEU A 127 -4.29 -7.10 -13.03
N LYS A 128 -4.37 -6.33 -11.96
CA LYS A 128 -4.91 -6.79 -10.68
C LYS A 128 -6.40 -7.10 -10.79
N GLN A 129 -7.19 -6.17 -11.35
CA GLN A 129 -8.61 -6.36 -11.57
C GLN A 129 -8.89 -7.59 -12.45
N LEU A 130 -8.08 -7.80 -13.49
CA LEU A 130 -8.13 -8.97 -14.36
C LEU A 130 -7.93 -10.27 -13.58
N SER A 131 -6.97 -10.29 -12.67
CA SER A 131 -6.71 -11.45 -11.82
C SER A 131 -7.82 -11.69 -10.81
N ASP A 132 -8.25 -10.64 -10.11
CA ASP A 132 -9.30 -10.71 -9.10
C ASP A 132 -10.64 -11.12 -9.71
N GLY A 133 -10.97 -10.58 -10.89
CA GLY A 133 -12.19 -10.92 -11.63
C GLY A 133 -12.23 -12.38 -12.05
N TYR A 134 -11.11 -12.90 -12.58
CA TYR A 134 -11.01 -14.32 -12.91
C TYR A 134 -11.18 -15.22 -11.68
N GLU A 135 -10.51 -14.90 -10.58
CA GLU A 135 -10.62 -15.69 -9.34
C GLU A 135 -12.04 -15.68 -8.78
N ASN A 136 -12.75 -14.57 -8.89
CA ASN A 136 -14.15 -14.50 -8.48
C ASN A 136 -15.05 -15.36 -9.37
N ILE A 137 -14.88 -15.31 -10.69
CA ILE A 137 -15.60 -16.20 -11.62
C ILE A 137 -15.28 -17.65 -11.28
N ARG A 138 -14.02 -18.00 -11.17
CA ARG A 138 -13.58 -19.36 -10.83
C ARG A 138 -14.21 -19.86 -9.52
N ARG A 139 -14.20 -19.05 -8.47
CA ARG A 139 -14.79 -19.43 -7.18
C ARG A 139 -16.29 -19.61 -7.25
N HIS A 140 -16.98 -18.73 -7.95
CA HIS A 140 -18.42 -18.82 -8.11
C HIS A 140 -18.80 -20.12 -8.82
N TYR A 141 -18.20 -20.40 -9.96
CA TYR A 141 -18.57 -21.57 -10.75
C TYR A 141 -18.06 -22.90 -10.17
N THR A 142 -16.87 -22.93 -9.58
CA THR A 142 -16.44 -24.15 -8.87
C THR A 142 -17.30 -24.47 -7.65
N SER A 143 -17.94 -23.51 -7.04
CA SER A 143 -18.89 -23.79 -5.96
C SER A 143 -20.18 -24.43 -6.44
N PHE A 144 -20.63 -24.17 -7.68
CA PHE A 144 -21.82 -24.76 -8.28
C PHE A 144 -21.55 -26.14 -8.91
N GLU A 145 -20.41 -26.33 -9.57
CA GLU A 145 -20.03 -27.64 -10.12
C GLU A 145 -19.95 -28.74 -9.04
N ARG A 146 -19.68 -28.36 -7.80
CA ARG A 146 -19.61 -29.30 -6.65
C ARG A 146 -20.96 -29.85 -6.24
N VAL A 147 -22.07 -29.21 -6.59
CA VAL A 147 -23.42 -29.65 -6.18
C VAL A 147 -24.03 -30.62 -7.21
N ASP A 148 -23.65 -30.50 -8.48
CA ASP A 148 -24.37 -31.22 -9.56
C ASP A 148 -23.61 -32.41 -10.17
N ASN A 149 -22.38 -32.73 -9.76
CA ASN A 149 -21.62 -33.82 -10.35
C ASN A 149 -20.95 -34.74 -9.30
N PRO A 150 -21.67 -35.74 -8.78
CA PRO A 150 -21.18 -36.66 -7.75
C PRO A 150 -20.12 -37.65 -8.24
N THR A 151 -19.77 -37.68 -9.52
CA THR A 151 -18.85 -38.67 -10.12
C THR A 151 -17.48 -38.14 -10.54
N ALA A 152 -17.21 -36.85 -10.40
CA ALA A 152 -15.86 -36.33 -10.60
C ALA A 152 -15.06 -36.47 -9.31
N LEU A 153 -13.86 -37.08 -9.37
CA LEU A 153 -12.81 -37.25 -8.32
C LEU A 153 -13.22 -36.78 -6.92
N PRO A 154 -12.89 -37.44 -5.81
CA PRO A 154 -13.34 -37.06 -4.47
C PRO A 154 -13.10 -35.56 -4.28
N GLN A 155 -14.03 -34.80 -4.72
CA GLN A 155 -14.08 -33.36 -4.52
C GLN A 155 -14.52 -33.24 -3.09
N PHE A 156 -13.59 -32.82 -2.24
CA PHE A 156 -13.94 -32.38 -0.91
C PHE A 156 -15.08 -31.39 -1.07
N SER A 157 -16.28 -31.85 -0.88
CA SER A 157 -17.48 -31.01 -0.97
C SER A 157 -17.27 -29.81 -0.07
N ALA A 158 -17.79 -28.65 -0.44
CA ALA A 158 -17.78 -27.46 0.41
C ALA A 158 -18.42 -27.72 1.79
N SER A 159 -19.13 -28.83 1.93
CA SER A 159 -19.68 -29.35 3.19
C SER A 159 -18.68 -30.16 4.02
N GLY A 160 -17.52 -30.56 3.43
CA GLY A 160 -16.41 -31.22 4.15
C GLY A 160 -16.82 -32.32 5.13
N ASP A 161 -18.02 -32.81 4.99
CA ASP A 161 -18.52 -33.84 5.89
C ASP A 161 -17.89 -35.18 5.48
N PRO A 162 -17.00 -35.75 6.32
CA PRO A 162 -16.46 -37.08 6.09
C PRO A 162 -17.53 -38.15 5.89
N SER A 163 -18.77 -37.89 6.33
CA SER A 163 -19.91 -38.79 6.14
C SER A 163 -20.38 -38.92 4.67
N THR A 164 -19.89 -38.07 3.76
CA THR A 164 -20.18 -38.14 2.32
C THR A 164 -19.13 -38.93 1.53
N MET A 165 -18.02 -39.35 2.14
CA MET A 165 -17.07 -40.28 1.56
C MET A 165 -17.53 -41.74 1.84
N ASP A 166 -17.46 -42.58 0.83
CA ASP A 166 -17.70 -44.03 1.05
C ASP A 166 -16.74 -44.52 2.11
N GLU A 167 -17.23 -45.34 3.04
CA GLU A 167 -16.42 -45.88 4.15
C GLU A 167 -15.12 -46.58 3.66
N GLU A 168 -15.16 -47.21 2.49
CA GLU A 168 -14.00 -47.81 1.83
C GLU A 168 -12.94 -46.79 1.38
N GLU A 169 -13.34 -45.60 0.91
CA GLU A 169 -12.41 -44.54 0.51
C GLU A 169 -11.74 -43.88 1.73
N VAL A 170 -12.47 -43.71 2.83
CA VAL A 170 -11.90 -43.20 4.08
C VAL A 170 -10.91 -44.21 4.69
N GLU A 171 -11.20 -45.51 4.63
CA GLU A 171 -10.28 -46.55 5.14
C GLU A 171 -9.00 -46.62 4.33
N SER A 172 -9.04 -46.40 3.01
CA SER A 172 -7.86 -46.44 2.14
C SER A 172 -6.97 -45.20 2.23
N SER A 173 -7.44 -44.10 2.83
CA SER A 173 -6.73 -42.81 2.92
C SER A 173 -5.48 -42.91 3.81
N THR A 174 -4.43 -42.20 3.41
CA THR A 174 -3.18 -42.15 4.21
C THR A 174 -3.41 -41.35 5.51
N PRO A 175 -2.60 -41.57 6.56
CA PRO A 175 -2.65 -40.80 7.80
C PRO A 175 -2.61 -39.30 7.56
N TYR A 176 -1.83 -38.83 6.59
CA TYR A 176 -1.75 -37.43 6.19
C TYR A 176 -3.09 -36.91 5.64
N GLN A 177 -3.70 -37.63 4.71
CA GLN A 177 -5.00 -37.26 4.14
C GLN A 177 -6.11 -37.20 5.20
N LYS A 178 -6.17 -38.22 6.09
CA LYS A 178 -7.14 -38.25 7.19
C LYS A 178 -7.01 -37.03 8.11
N CYS A 179 -5.77 -36.69 8.49
CA CYS A 179 -5.51 -35.51 9.32
C CYS A 179 -5.83 -34.20 8.62
N LEU A 180 -5.46 -34.05 7.35
CA LEU A 180 -5.73 -32.85 6.58
C LEU A 180 -7.23 -32.61 6.40
N LEU A 181 -7.97 -33.65 6.03
CA LEU A 181 -9.41 -33.61 5.85
C LEU A 181 -10.13 -33.21 7.12
N TYR A 182 -9.81 -33.88 8.22
CA TYR A 182 -10.40 -33.57 9.52
C TYR A 182 -10.09 -32.13 9.95
N SER A 183 -8.86 -31.68 9.74
CA SER A 183 -8.46 -30.30 10.07
C SER A 183 -9.21 -29.25 9.23
N LEU A 184 -9.37 -29.49 7.93
CA LEU A 184 -10.13 -28.60 7.03
C LEU A 184 -11.63 -28.59 7.40
N ASP A 185 -12.22 -29.73 7.68
CA ASP A 185 -13.61 -29.83 8.15
C ASP A 185 -13.83 -29.02 9.44
N GLN A 186 -12.90 -29.15 10.40
CA GLN A 186 -12.99 -28.39 11.65
C GLN A 186 -12.80 -26.87 11.45
N THR A 187 -11.96 -26.43 10.50
CA THR A 187 -11.87 -25.00 10.17
C THR A 187 -13.15 -24.49 9.55
N TYR A 188 -13.76 -25.28 8.67
CA TYR A 188 -15.04 -24.93 8.04
C TYR A 188 -16.18 -24.85 9.07
N LYS A 189 -16.36 -25.88 9.90
CA LYS A 189 -17.39 -25.90 10.98
C LYS A 189 -17.23 -24.75 11.97
N SER A 190 -15.99 -24.33 12.23
CA SER A 190 -15.68 -23.19 13.09
C SER A 190 -15.82 -21.82 12.38
N GLY A 191 -16.01 -21.82 11.07
CA GLY A 191 -16.07 -20.60 10.26
C GLY A 191 -14.75 -19.84 10.23
N TYR A 192 -13.62 -20.52 10.44
CA TYR A 192 -12.30 -19.88 10.44
C TYR A 192 -11.85 -19.47 9.04
N ARG A 193 -11.05 -18.41 9.00
CA ARG A 193 -10.30 -17.99 7.82
C ARG A 193 -8.82 -17.87 8.15
N ARG A 194 -7.98 -18.02 7.16
CA ARG A 194 -6.52 -17.96 7.31
C ARG A 194 -6.00 -16.56 7.11
N TYR A 195 -5.07 -16.14 7.98
CA TYR A 195 -4.30 -14.92 7.82
C TYR A 195 -2.92 -15.06 8.43
N LYS A 196 -1.85 -14.85 7.64
CA LYS A 196 -0.45 -14.88 8.12
C LYS A 196 -0.14 -16.08 9.04
N GLY A 197 -0.57 -17.28 8.65
CA GLY A 197 -0.33 -18.51 9.41
C GLY A 197 -1.22 -18.69 10.64
N GLN A 198 -2.31 -17.93 10.75
CA GLN A 198 -3.25 -18.00 11.86
C GLN A 198 -4.66 -18.36 11.39
N CYS A 199 -5.37 -19.09 12.25
CA CYS A 199 -6.81 -19.26 12.17
C CYS A 199 -7.48 -18.04 12.80
N CYS A 200 -8.27 -17.32 12.01
CA CYS A 200 -8.97 -16.10 12.45
C CYS A 200 -10.48 -16.35 12.51
N GLU A 201 -11.13 -15.77 13.51
CA GLU A 201 -12.58 -15.74 13.65
C GLU A 201 -13.14 -14.35 13.34
N GLU A 202 -14.34 -14.30 12.77
CA GLU A 202 -15.04 -13.03 12.51
C GLU A 202 -15.48 -12.39 13.82
N ILE A 203 -15.18 -11.11 13.98
CA ILE A 203 -15.65 -10.33 15.12
C ILE A 203 -17.12 -9.99 14.89
N ARG A 204 -17.95 -10.20 15.92
CA ARG A 204 -19.35 -9.78 15.92
C ARG A 204 -19.60 -8.83 17.07
N THR A 205 -20.53 -7.89 16.88
CA THR A 205 -20.98 -7.02 17.97
C THR A 205 -21.83 -7.82 18.97
N ILE A 206 -22.11 -7.22 20.13
CA ILE A 206 -22.99 -7.82 21.16
C ILE A 206 -24.38 -8.07 20.58
N GLU A 207 -24.86 -7.21 19.68
CA GLU A 207 -26.13 -7.32 18.97
C GLU A 207 -26.10 -8.36 17.84
N GLY A 208 -24.95 -8.97 17.58
CA GLY A 208 -24.77 -10.01 16.57
C GLY A 208 -24.44 -9.50 15.17
N HIS A 209 -24.23 -8.20 14.96
CA HIS A 209 -23.83 -7.66 13.67
C HIS A 209 -22.46 -8.20 13.26
N ARG A 210 -22.30 -8.50 11.97
CA ARG A 210 -21.03 -8.89 11.36
C ARG A 210 -20.18 -7.65 11.12
N THR A 211 -19.06 -7.54 11.84
CA THR A 211 -18.21 -6.33 11.79
C THR A 211 -17.32 -6.23 10.55
N ARG A 212 -17.31 -7.24 9.70
CA ARG A 212 -16.36 -7.34 8.55
C ARG A 212 -14.89 -7.41 8.98
N ALA A 213 -14.59 -7.51 10.27
CA ALA A 213 -13.24 -7.64 10.80
C ALA A 213 -13.02 -9.04 11.39
N TRP A 214 -11.77 -9.47 11.39
CA TRP A 214 -11.35 -10.79 11.80
C TRP A 214 -10.21 -10.66 12.80
N LYS A 215 -10.22 -11.46 13.85
CA LYS A 215 -9.14 -11.51 14.84
C LYS A 215 -8.46 -12.87 14.85
N PRO A 216 -7.16 -12.92 15.07
CA PRO A 216 -6.43 -14.18 15.30
C PRO A 216 -6.97 -14.90 16.54
N LYS A 217 -7.13 -16.22 16.44
CA LYS A 217 -7.52 -17.07 17.55
C LYS A 217 -6.44 -18.07 17.91
N PHE A 218 -5.89 -18.77 16.92
CA PHE A 218 -4.83 -19.75 17.08
C PHE A 218 -3.84 -19.61 15.93
N THR A 219 -2.57 -19.97 16.15
CA THR A 219 -1.71 -20.35 15.03
C THR A 219 -2.23 -21.65 14.41
N ILE A 220 -1.96 -21.89 13.13
CA ILE A 220 -2.40 -23.13 12.47
C ILE A 220 -1.82 -24.34 13.18
N GLU A 221 -0.56 -24.28 13.63
CA GLU A 221 0.09 -25.35 14.40
C GLU A 221 -0.69 -25.65 15.69
N ASN A 222 -0.99 -24.62 16.48
CA ASN A 222 -1.70 -24.79 17.74
C ASN A 222 -3.13 -25.28 17.54
N PHE A 223 -3.78 -24.85 16.46
CA PHE A 223 -5.11 -25.33 16.11
C PHE A 223 -5.10 -26.83 15.83
N ILE A 224 -4.25 -27.27 14.93
CA ILE A 224 -4.12 -28.70 14.56
C ILE A 224 -3.73 -29.52 15.79
N TYR A 225 -2.79 -29.04 16.60
CA TYR A 225 -2.41 -29.72 17.84
C TYR A 225 -3.60 -29.83 18.81
N SER A 226 -4.40 -28.77 18.95
CA SER A 226 -5.57 -28.79 19.82
C SER A 226 -6.64 -29.80 19.37
N LEU A 227 -6.77 -30.03 18.06
CA LEU A 227 -7.68 -31.05 17.54
C LEU A 227 -7.26 -32.46 17.99
N SER A 228 -5.96 -32.75 17.98
CA SER A 228 -5.44 -34.05 18.43
C SER A 228 -5.68 -34.32 19.92
N GLN A 229 -5.86 -33.26 20.73
CA GLN A 229 -6.12 -33.41 22.17
C GLN A 229 -7.63 -33.52 22.50
N LYS A 230 -8.50 -33.17 21.56
CA LYS A 230 -9.96 -33.24 21.73
C LYS A 230 -10.58 -34.51 21.19
N ASP A 231 -9.81 -35.29 20.49
CA ASP A 231 -10.26 -36.57 19.89
C ASP A 231 -10.26 -37.66 20.95
N ASP A 232 -11.45 -38.06 21.38
CA ASP A 232 -11.66 -39.09 22.42
C ASP A 232 -11.02 -40.45 22.07
N ASP A 233 -10.93 -40.76 20.77
CA ASP A 233 -10.31 -42.00 20.27
C ASP A 233 -8.80 -41.93 20.05
N PHE A 234 -8.20 -40.78 20.24
CA PHE A 234 -6.81 -40.50 19.89
C PHE A 234 -6.44 -40.83 18.41
N ALA A 235 -7.42 -40.90 17.53
CA ALA A 235 -7.19 -41.25 16.12
C ALA A 235 -6.32 -40.18 15.42
N MET A 236 -6.57 -38.91 15.65
CA MET A 236 -5.72 -37.81 15.15
C MET A 236 -4.29 -37.92 15.70
N TRP A 237 -4.14 -38.13 17.00
CA TRP A 237 -2.83 -38.29 17.62
C TRP A 237 -2.08 -39.51 17.06
N LYS A 238 -2.73 -40.67 16.88
CA LYS A 238 -2.17 -41.85 16.26
C LYS A 238 -1.72 -41.59 14.82
N ASN A 239 -2.53 -40.86 14.05
CA ASN A 239 -2.20 -40.52 12.67
C ASN A 239 -1.02 -39.54 12.60
N PHE A 240 -0.96 -38.51 13.45
CA PHE A 240 0.18 -37.60 13.51
C PHE A 240 1.49 -38.29 13.90
N THR A 241 1.43 -39.26 14.79
CA THR A 241 2.60 -39.98 15.31
C THR A 241 2.97 -41.21 14.48
N SER A 242 2.15 -41.60 13.52
CA SER A 242 2.39 -42.77 12.66
C SER A 242 3.64 -42.64 11.78
N ARG A 243 3.93 -41.39 11.33
CA ARG A 243 5.13 -41.04 10.57
C ARG A 243 5.61 -39.65 10.99
N GLY A 244 6.92 -39.46 11.15
CA GLY A 244 7.51 -38.25 11.74
C GLY A 244 7.25 -36.90 11.03
N ASN A 245 6.67 -36.92 9.82
CA ASN A 245 6.42 -35.71 9.03
C ASN A 245 4.95 -35.34 8.89
N VAL A 246 4.00 -36.22 9.26
CA VAL A 246 2.55 -36.00 8.98
C VAL A 246 2.06 -34.69 9.55
N TYR A 247 2.38 -34.41 10.81
CA TYR A 247 1.98 -33.16 11.44
C TYR A 247 2.50 -31.92 10.67
N ARG A 248 3.80 -31.91 10.36
CA ARG A 248 4.44 -30.78 9.65
C ARG A 248 3.87 -30.61 8.25
N ASP A 249 3.62 -31.71 7.54
CA ASP A 249 3.09 -31.66 6.18
C ASP A 249 1.64 -31.15 6.17
N VAL A 250 0.82 -31.49 7.18
CA VAL A 250 -0.53 -30.92 7.36
C VAL A 250 -0.46 -29.42 7.65
N VAL A 251 0.42 -29.00 8.58
CA VAL A 251 0.64 -27.57 8.88
C VAL A 251 1.08 -26.80 7.64
N ASP A 252 2.04 -27.33 6.91
CA ASP A 252 2.56 -26.71 5.67
C ASP A 252 1.49 -26.60 4.58
N ASN A 253 0.65 -27.63 4.44
CA ASN A 253 -0.45 -27.60 3.49
C ASN A 253 -1.49 -26.55 3.89
N MET A 254 -1.95 -26.54 5.13
CA MET A 254 -2.94 -25.59 5.60
C MET A 254 -2.44 -24.14 5.56
N ASN A 255 -1.13 -23.90 5.73
CA ASN A 255 -0.53 -22.59 5.55
C ASN A 255 -0.53 -22.11 4.09
N LYS A 256 -0.51 -23.02 3.12
CA LYS A 256 -0.34 -22.73 1.69
C LYS A 256 -1.57 -23.07 0.85
N CYS A 257 -2.54 -23.79 1.41
CA CYS A 257 -3.69 -24.26 0.66
C CYS A 257 -4.56 -23.11 0.18
N MET A 258 -5.15 -23.30 -0.98
CA MET A 258 -6.20 -22.41 -1.52
C MET A 258 -7.59 -23.05 -1.39
N ASP A 259 -7.81 -23.81 -0.32
CA ASP A 259 -9.06 -24.49 -0.09
C ASP A 259 -10.17 -23.50 0.26
N ALA A 260 -11.34 -23.67 -0.38
CA ALA A 260 -12.51 -22.84 -0.12
C ALA A 260 -13.05 -22.98 1.32
N GLN A 261 -12.74 -24.10 1.98
CA GLN A 261 -13.10 -24.36 3.37
C GLN A 261 -12.23 -23.58 4.37
N PHE A 262 -11.03 -23.17 3.95
CA PHE A 262 -10.12 -22.38 4.75
C PHE A 262 -9.55 -21.20 3.94
N PRO A 263 -10.42 -20.24 3.53
CA PRO A 263 -10.02 -19.15 2.64
C PRO A 263 -9.07 -18.18 3.32
N GLU A 264 -8.19 -17.60 2.53
CA GLU A 264 -7.29 -16.55 2.99
C GLU A 264 -8.01 -15.20 3.11
N ILE A 265 -7.75 -14.48 4.19
CA ILE A 265 -8.25 -13.14 4.41
C ILE A 265 -7.44 -12.15 3.57
N THR A 266 -8.13 -11.34 2.76
CA THR A 266 -7.56 -10.17 2.10
C THR A 266 -8.16 -8.92 2.71
N LYS A 267 -7.45 -8.33 3.68
CA LYS A 267 -7.88 -7.10 4.35
C LYS A 267 -7.83 -5.91 3.37
N ARG A 268 -8.82 -5.03 3.47
CA ARG A 268 -8.86 -3.77 2.71
C ARG A 268 -8.22 -2.65 3.54
N ARG A 269 -7.13 -2.09 3.05
CA ARG A 269 -6.33 -1.03 3.71
C ARG A 269 -7.17 0.16 4.19
N HIS A 270 -8.14 0.59 3.40
CA HIS A 270 -8.94 1.79 3.66
C HIS A 270 -10.24 1.50 4.41
N VAL A 271 -10.38 0.34 5.03
CA VAL A 271 -11.62 -0.06 5.71
C VAL A 271 -11.33 -0.42 7.15
N TRP A 272 -11.92 0.31 8.07
CA TRP A 272 -11.85 0.06 9.51
C TRP A 272 -13.24 -0.23 10.05
N SER A 273 -13.30 -1.08 11.04
CA SER A 273 -14.55 -1.45 11.68
C SER A 273 -14.58 -0.96 13.13
N PHE A 274 -15.75 -0.58 13.59
CA PHE A 274 -16.01 -0.03 14.92
C PHE A 274 -17.20 -0.73 15.56
N LYS A 275 -17.56 -0.40 16.81
CA LYS A 275 -18.75 -0.97 17.49
C LYS A 275 -20.04 -0.73 16.73
N ASN A 276 -20.18 0.41 16.06
CA ASN A 276 -21.43 0.88 15.45
C ASN A 276 -21.45 0.88 13.93
N GLY A 277 -20.36 0.49 13.26
CA GLY A 277 -20.34 0.48 11.80
C GLY A 277 -18.95 0.32 11.19
N VAL A 278 -18.87 0.53 9.90
CA VAL A 278 -17.65 0.41 9.10
C VAL A 278 -17.31 1.76 8.48
N PHE A 279 -16.08 2.20 8.67
CA PHE A 279 -15.54 3.40 8.03
C PHE A 279 -14.73 3.01 6.80
N VAL A 280 -15.12 3.53 5.65
CA VAL A 280 -14.44 3.39 4.37
C VAL A 280 -13.70 4.70 4.08
N GLY A 281 -12.39 4.65 4.19
CA GLY A 281 -11.52 5.84 4.07
C GLY A 281 -11.22 6.26 2.63
N LYS A 282 -11.71 5.52 1.63
CA LYS A 282 -11.54 5.87 0.22
C LYS A 282 -12.74 5.43 -0.59
N GLU A 283 -13.49 6.38 -1.07
CA GLU A 283 -14.63 6.17 -1.94
C GLU A 283 -14.60 7.20 -3.07
N TRP A 284 -14.82 6.75 -4.30
CA TRP A 284 -14.86 7.65 -5.44
C TRP A 284 -16.26 8.24 -5.61
N LEU A 285 -16.35 9.56 -5.66
CA LEU A 285 -17.59 10.29 -5.93
C LEU A 285 -17.61 10.73 -7.40
N PRO A 286 -18.29 9.98 -8.29
CA PRO A 286 -18.26 10.25 -9.72
C PRO A 286 -18.85 11.61 -10.09
N ASP A 287 -19.87 12.08 -9.36
CA ASP A 287 -20.53 13.35 -9.60
C ASP A 287 -19.65 14.56 -9.32
N HIS A 288 -18.65 14.40 -8.46
CA HIS A 288 -17.72 15.44 -8.04
C HIS A 288 -16.30 15.25 -8.58
N GLY A 289 -15.98 14.07 -9.13
CA GLY A 289 -14.66 13.72 -9.63
C GLY A 289 -13.57 13.76 -8.56
N VAL A 290 -13.92 13.43 -7.32
CA VAL A 290 -13.01 13.44 -6.15
C VAL A 290 -13.16 12.16 -5.31
N TYR A 291 -12.15 11.87 -4.53
CA TYR A 291 -12.25 10.88 -3.47
C TYR A 291 -12.78 11.51 -2.18
N ASP A 292 -13.53 10.72 -1.44
CA ASP A 292 -14.03 11.06 -0.10
C ASP A 292 -14.00 9.81 0.79
N CYS A 293 -14.38 9.97 2.05
CA CYS A 293 -14.52 8.89 3.01
C CYS A 293 -15.96 8.84 3.54
N ARG A 294 -16.41 7.63 3.91
CA ARG A 294 -17.78 7.45 4.38
C ARG A 294 -17.87 6.43 5.52
N PHE A 295 -18.77 6.71 6.45
CA PHE A 295 -19.12 5.78 7.51
C PHE A 295 -20.45 5.09 7.20
N TYR A 296 -20.50 3.78 7.47
CA TYR A 296 -21.63 2.91 7.23
C TYR A 296 -22.08 2.28 8.57
N PRO A 297 -23.10 2.85 9.24
CA PRO A 297 -23.68 2.22 10.43
C PRO A 297 -24.22 0.83 10.10
N TYR A 298 -24.05 -0.17 10.99
CA TYR A 298 -24.49 -1.55 10.72
C TYR A 298 -25.99 -1.68 10.42
N GLU A 299 -26.82 -0.81 11.00
CA GLU A 299 -28.27 -0.83 10.80
C GLU A 299 -28.71 -0.14 9.50
N SER A 300 -27.82 0.59 8.85
CA SER A 300 -28.15 1.37 7.66
C SER A 300 -28.42 0.49 6.43
N ALA A 301 -29.25 0.99 5.53
CA ALA A 301 -29.51 0.33 4.25
C ALA A 301 -28.23 0.30 3.38
N GLU A 302 -27.43 1.36 3.45
CA GLU A 302 -26.18 1.51 2.72
C GLU A 302 -25.15 0.45 3.13
N PHE A 303 -25.06 0.11 4.43
CA PHE A 303 -24.18 -0.98 4.88
C PHE A 303 -24.59 -2.34 4.29
N ARG A 304 -25.89 -2.58 4.09
CA ARG A 304 -26.38 -3.82 3.49
C ARG A 304 -26.00 -3.92 2.01
N CYS A 305 -25.87 -2.77 1.34
CA CYS A 305 -25.43 -2.67 -0.05
C CYS A 305 -23.91 -2.71 -0.20
N LEU A 306 -23.16 -2.57 0.90
CA LEU A 306 -21.71 -2.66 0.87
C LEU A 306 -21.28 -4.08 0.53
N ASP A 307 -20.33 -4.23 -0.40
CA ASP A 307 -19.83 -5.52 -0.86
C ASP A 307 -19.53 -6.45 0.34
N PRO A 308 -20.20 -7.62 0.43
CA PRO A 308 -20.01 -8.56 1.53
C PRO A 308 -18.60 -9.16 1.61
N THR A 309 -17.81 -9.05 0.56
CA THR A 309 -16.43 -9.56 0.51
C THR A 309 -15.41 -8.60 1.13
N ILE A 310 -15.81 -7.36 1.40
CA ILE A 310 -14.95 -6.37 2.05
C ILE A 310 -14.61 -6.83 3.46
N ILE A 311 -13.31 -6.91 3.74
CA ILE A 311 -12.78 -7.23 5.06
C ILE A 311 -12.02 -6.00 5.59
N ALA A 312 -12.42 -5.53 6.76
CA ALA A 312 -11.77 -4.43 7.45
C ALA A 312 -10.34 -4.79 7.86
N CYS A 313 -9.44 -3.82 7.76
CA CYS A 313 -8.04 -4.00 8.16
C CYS A 313 -7.89 -4.08 9.68
N LYS A 314 -8.78 -3.44 10.43
CA LYS A 314 -8.77 -3.44 11.90
C LYS A 314 -10.17 -3.25 12.47
N TYR A 315 -10.38 -3.81 13.66
CA TYR A 315 -11.52 -3.53 14.52
C TYR A 315 -11.12 -2.66 15.72
N PHE A 316 -11.84 -1.56 15.91
CA PHE A 316 -11.75 -0.74 17.11
C PHE A 316 -12.95 -1.03 18.02
N ASP A 317 -12.67 -1.49 19.23
CA ASP A 317 -13.72 -1.71 20.26
C ASP A 317 -14.20 -0.38 20.86
N GLN A 318 -14.58 0.56 19.99
CA GLN A 318 -14.99 1.92 20.29
C GLN A 318 -16.12 2.35 19.37
N GLN A 319 -16.94 3.30 19.80
CA GLN A 319 -17.92 3.97 18.95
C GLN A 319 -17.19 4.90 17.99
N PHE A 320 -17.74 5.06 16.81
CA PHE A 320 -17.26 6.00 15.81
C PHE A 320 -18.28 7.10 15.57
N ASP A 321 -17.83 8.33 15.64
CA ASP A 321 -18.58 9.50 15.18
C ASP A 321 -17.95 9.96 13.86
N ASP A 322 -18.76 10.07 12.82
CA ASP A 322 -18.29 10.46 11.50
C ASP A 322 -18.13 11.98 11.33
N PHE A 323 -18.58 12.75 12.32
CA PHE A 323 -18.56 14.22 12.27
C PHE A 323 -19.09 14.76 10.93
N SER A 324 -20.12 14.13 10.36
CA SER A 324 -20.70 14.52 9.06
C SER A 324 -21.25 15.94 9.06
N HIS A 325 -21.63 16.44 10.25
CA HIS A 325 -22.09 17.82 10.46
C HIS A 325 -20.95 18.87 10.45
N VAL A 326 -19.67 18.41 10.50
CA VAL A 326 -18.49 19.29 10.52
C VAL A 326 -17.94 19.44 9.10
N GLU A 327 -18.08 20.62 8.53
CA GLU A 327 -17.65 20.89 7.15
C GLU A 327 -16.13 20.84 6.99
N LYS A 328 -15.40 21.51 7.89
CA LYS A 328 -13.94 21.60 7.83
C LYS A 328 -13.32 20.56 8.76
N TRP A 329 -12.49 19.69 8.22
CA TRP A 329 -11.81 18.67 9.01
C TRP A 329 -10.95 19.26 10.16
N GLN A 330 -10.45 20.49 10.03
CA GLN A 330 -9.71 21.19 11.09
C GLN A 330 -10.54 21.34 12.36
N ASP A 331 -11.85 21.52 12.22
CA ASP A 331 -12.76 21.75 13.35
C ASP A 331 -13.14 20.46 14.09
N ILE A 332 -12.74 19.28 13.59
CA ILE A 332 -12.90 18.01 14.29
C ILE A 332 -12.00 18.02 15.54
N PRO A 333 -12.58 17.83 16.77
CA PRO A 333 -11.83 17.99 18.00
C PRO A 333 -10.92 16.78 18.27
N THR A 334 -9.64 17.04 18.43
CA THR A 334 -8.64 16.03 18.83
C THR A 334 -7.70 16.63 19.90
N PRO A 335 -8.24 16.97 21.09
CA PRO A 335 -7.51 17.75 22.07
C PRO A 335 -6.22 17.11 22.58
N PHE A 336 -6.17 15.78 22.69
CA PHE A 336 -4.99 15.09 23.21
C PHE A 336 -3.90 14.96 22.15
N PHE A 337 -4.25 14.65 20.90
CA PHE A 337 -3.29 14.68 19.82
C PHE A 337 -2.75 16.09 19.57
N ASP A 338 -3.65 17.08 19.51
CA ASP A 338 -3.28 18.49 19.40
C ASP A 338 -2.35 18.94 20.51
N SER A 339 -2.55 18.46 21.75
CA SER A 339 -1.71 18.85 22.89
C SER A 339 -0.25 18.45 22.70
N VAL A 340 0.02 17.31 22.07
CA VAL A 340 1.39 16.84 21.77
C VAL A 340 2.07 17.76 20.76
N LEU A 341 1.34 18.17 19.71
CA LEU A 341 1.87 19.07 18.67
C LEU A 341 2.05 20.50 19.20
N LYS A 342 1.04 21.03 19.87
CA LYS A 342 1.06 22.41 20.43
C LYS A 342 2.09 22.57 21.56
N TYR A 343 2.41 21.50 22.28
CA TYR A 343 3.50 21.51 23.24
C TYR A 343 4.82 21.91 22.60
N GLN A 344 5.06 21.52 21.37
CA GLN A 344 6.25 21.88 20.59
C GLN A 344 6.20 23.31 20.04
N LYS A 345 5.08 24.02 20.23
CA LYS A 345 4.81 25.36 19.69
C LYS A 345 4.80 25.40 18.16
N PHE A 346 4.31 24.35 17.53
CA PHE A 346 4.06 24.39 16.09
C PHE A 346 2.85 25.29 15.80
N ASP A 347 2.96 26.05 14.72
CA ASP A 347 1.85 26.84 14.21
C ASP A 347 0.73 25.90 13.68
N ASN A 348 -0.48 26.43 13.57
CA ASN A 348 -1.63 25.59 13.20
C ASN A 348 -1.44 24.90 11.84
N ASP A 349 -0.89 25.60 10.85
CA ASP A 349 -0.61 25.04 9.54
C ASP A 349 0.42 23.89 9.58
N VAL A 350 1.42 23.96 10.46
CA VAL A 350 2.39 22.89 10.70
C VAL A 350 1.72 21.70 11.41
N CYS A 351 0.79 21.96 12.33
CA CYS A 351 -0.04 20.93 12.96
C CYS A 351 -0.95 20.26 11.94
N ASP A 352 -1.58 21.01 11.04
CA ASP A 352 -2.44 20.50 9.98
C ASP A 352 -1.71 19.48 9.10
N TRP A 353 -0.46 19.76 8.74
CA TRP A 353 0.36 18.83 7.97
C TRP A 353 0.68 17.52 8.72
N ALA A 354 0.66 17.52 10.06
CA ALA A 354 0.81 16.26 10.81
C ALA A 354 -0.42 15.35 10.63
N TYR A 355 -1.62 15.92 10.56
CA TYR A 355 -2.84 15.17 10.21
C TYR A 355 -2.82 14.70 8.76
N VAL A 356 -2.44 15.57 7.83
CA VAL A 356 -2.32 15.22 6.41
C VAL A 356 -1.36 14.03 6.22
N MET A 357 -0.19 14.08 6.83
CA MET A 357 0.79 12.99 6.74
C MET A 357 0.35 11.75 7.51
N GLY A 358 -0.35 11.90 8.64
CA GLY A 358 -0.98 10.79 9.35
C GLY A 358 -2.01 10.06 8.49
N GLY A 359 -2.84 10.81 7.75
CA GLY A 359 -3.80 10.26 6.78
C GLY A 359 -3.10 9.59 5.61
N ARG A 360 -2.03 10.21 5.07
CA ARG A 360 -1.25 9.63 3.96
C ARG A 360 -0.68 8.25 4.29
N LEU A 361 -0.39 7.95 5.57
CA LEU A 361 0.04 6.62 6.01
C LEU A 361 -1.05 5.54 5.82
N CYS A 362 -2.30 5.94 5.64
CA CYS A 362 -3.41 5.03 5.39
C CYS A 362 -3.58 4.67 3.91
N PHE A 363 -2.77 5.22 3.02
CA PHE A 363 -2.85 5.02 1.56
C PHE A 363 -1.53 4.48 1.02
N ASP A 364 -1.57 3.83 -0.14
CA ASP A 364 -0.36 3.40 -0.82
C ASP A 364 0.47 4.62 -1.25
N VAL A 365 1.79 4.46 -1.28
CA VAL A 365 2.68 5.52 -1.74
C VAL A 365 2.30 5.93 -3.17
N GLY A 366 2.01 7.22 -3.36
CA GLY A 366 1.61 7.77 -4.66
C GLY A 366 0.20 7.38 -5.12
N GLU A 367 -0.68 6.87 -4.23
CA GLU A 367 -2.05 6.47 -4.58
C GLU A 367 -2.94 7.68 -4.90
N LEU A 368 -2.92 8.72 -4.06
CA LEU A 368 -3.70 9.94 -4.26
C LEU A 368 -2.85 11.18 -4.52
N ASP A 369 -1.53 11.09 -4.38
CA ASP A 369 -0.62 12.22 -4.55
C ASP A 369 0.65 11.84 -5.33
N ALA A 370 1.38 12.85 -5.78
CA ALA A 370 2.70 12.72 -6.37
C ALA A 370 3.81 13.22 -5.42
N TRP A 371 3.49 13.39 -4.15
CA TRP A 371 4.42 13.94 -3.17
C TRP A 371 5.46 12.89 -2.77
N GLN A 372 6.56 12.90 -3.34
CA GLN A 372 7.65 11.98 -3.04
C GLN A 372 8.30 12.29 -1.69
N VAL A 373 7.53 12.23 -0.59
CA VAL A 373 8.02 12.57 0.75
C VAL A 373 7.58 11.55 1.80
N ILE A 374 8.39 11.46 2.86
CA ILE A 374 8.11 10.68 4.06
C ILE A 374 8.13 11.61 5.28
N PRO A 375 7.18 11.50 6.22
CA PRO A 375 7.19 12.28 7.46
C PRO A 375 8.33 11.80 8.39
N PHE A 376 9.04 12.78 8.94
CA PHE A 376 10.12 12.55 9.89
C PHE A 376 9.97 13.42 11.14
N PHE A 377 9.72 12.77 12.28
CA PHE A 377 9.69 13.44 13.57
C PHE A 377 11.08 13.44 14.21
N LYS A 378 11.81 14.53 13.97
CA LYS A 378 13.18 14.73 14.47
C LYS A 378 13.14 15.45 15.82
N GLY A 379 14.04 15.14 16.73
CA GLY A 379 14.25 15.96 17.94
C GLY A 379 14.78 15.18 19.13
N ILE A 380 14.86 15.88 20.26
CA ILE A 380 15.47 15.37 21.50
C ILE A 380 14.64 14.26 22.16
N ALA A 381 15.27 13.54 23.08
CA ALA A 381 14.60 12.52 23.88
C ALA A 381 13.47 13.13 24.73
N ARG A 382 12.42 12.34 25.00
CA ARG A 382 11.24 12.74 25.80
C ARG A 382 10.53 13.98 25.24
N SER A 383 10.38 14.09 23.94
CA SER A 383 9.71 15.22 23.26
C SER A 383 8.32 14.89 22.69
N GLY A 384 7.87 13.62 22.76
CA GLY A 384 6.58 13.18 22.24
C GLY A 384 6.63 12.51 20.86
N LYS A 385 7.78 12.48 20.16
CA LYS A 385 7.94 11.84 18.85
C LYS A 385 7.43 10.40 18.80
N SER A 386 8.00 9.56 19.68
CA SER A 386 7.67 8.14 19.74
C SER A 386 6.21 7.92 20.14
N THR A 387 5.62 8.83 20.91
CA THR A 387 4.19 8.80 21.26
C THR A 387 3.33 8.91 19.99
N LEU A 388 3.58 9.87 19.11
CA LEU A 388 2.82 10.00 17.86
C LEU A 388 2.99 8.77 16.97
N ILE A 389 4.22 8.27 16.80
CA ILE A 389 4.51 7.15 15.92
C ILE A 389 3.92 5.85 16.46
N THR A 390 4.17 5.53 17.75
CA THR A 390 3.89 4.21 18.30
C THR A 390 2.54 4.11 19.01
N LYS A 391 2.02 5.22 19.54
CA LYS A 391 0.75 5.24 20.29
C LYS A 391 -0.42 5.74 19.46
N VAL A 392 -0.17 6.40 18.31
CA VAL A 392 -1.19 6.87 17.40
C VAL A 392 -1.06 6.18 16.04
N PHE A 393 -0.13 6.57 15.19
CA PHE A 393 -0.10 6.11 13.79
C PHE A 393 0.03 4.58 13.66
N LYS A 394 0.92 3.95 14.43
CA LYS A 394 1.02 2.48 14.47
C LYS A 394 -0.31 1.81 14.76
N LYS A 395 -1.14 2.43 15.60
CA LYS A 395 -2.40 1.86 16.05
C LYS A 395 -3.56 1.98 15.03
N PHE A 396 -3.36 2.61 13.90
CA PHE A 396 -4.35 2.61 12.82
C PHE A 396 -4.54 1.22 12.21
N TYR A 397 -3.58 0.34 12.36
CA TYR A 397 -3.60 -1.03 11.88
C TYR A 397 -3.30 -2.04 12.99
N GLU A 398 -3.51 -3.32 12.72
CA GLU A 398 -3.10 -4.38 13.62
C GLU A 398 -1.57 -4.51 13.64
N ASN A 399 -1.02 -5.01 14.75
CA ASN A 399 0.43 -5.10 14.92
C ASN A 399 1.11 -5.95 13.84
N GLU A 400 0.45 -7.01 13.39
CA GLU A 400 0.93 -7.89 12.31
C GLU A 400 0.95 -7.23 10.92
N ASP A 401 0.25 -6.10 10.76
CA ASP A 401 0.12 -5.37 9.51
C ASP A 401 0.98 -4.09 9.49
N VAL A 402 1.74 -3.85 10.56
CA VAL A 402 2.69 -2.75 10.65
C VAL A 402 4.12 -3.27 10.72
N GLY A 403 4.91 -2.93 9.72
CA GLY A 403 6.33 -3.24 9.67
C GLY A 403 7.15 -2.32 10.58
N THR A 404 8.27 -2.81 11.09
CA THR A 404 9.22 -1.96 11.85
C THR A 404 10.58 -1.98 11.15
N LEU A 405 11.04 -0.80 10.77
CA LEU A 405 12.36 -0.57 10.22
C LEU A 405 13.31 -0.20 11.37
N SER A 406 14.25 -1.08 11.68
CA SER A 406 15.28 -0.82 12.69
C SER A 406 16.59 -0.33 12.06
N ASN A 407 17.46 0.32 12.86
CA ASN A 407 18.78 0.73 12.39
C ASN A 407 19.65 -0.44 11.92
N ASN A 408 19.49 -1.60 12.55
CA ASN A 408 20.19 -2.84 12.22
C ASN A 408 19.39 -3.70 11.26
N ILE A 409 18.68 -3.07 10.32
CA ILE A 409 17.97 -3.81 9.28
C ILE A 409 18.96 -4.71 8.54
N GLU A 410 18.58 -5.97 8.37
CA GLU A 410 19.41 -6.88 7.59
C GLU A 410 19.45 -6.40 6.14
N LYS A 411 20.62 -5.95 5.67
CA LYS A 411 20.80 -5.35 4.33
C LYS A 411 20.21 -6.21 3.21
N LYS A 412 20.22 -7.53 3.37
CA LYS A 412 19.81 -8.46 2.33
C LYS A 412 18.32 -8.80 2.36
N PHE A 413 17.71 -8.93 3.55
CA PHE A 413 16.33 -9.42 3.70
C PHE A 413 15.41 -8.48 4.49
N GLY A 414 15.93 -7.36 4.97
CA GLY A 414 15.18 -6.47 5.87
C GLY A 414 13.92 -5.87 5.24
N LEU A 415 13.99 -5.49 3.97
CA LEU A 415 12.83 -4.94 3.25
C LEU A 415 11.73 -5.98 3.01
N SER A 416 12.08 -7.27 2.94
CA SER A 416 11.06 -8.33 2.78
C SER A 416 10.11 -8.45 3.97
N ALA A 417 10.53 -8.00 5.15
CA ALA A 417 9.71 -8.03 6.36
C ALA A 417 8.63 -6.94 6.39
N ILE A 418 8.81 -5.85 5.63
CA ILE A 418 7.92 -4.68 5.67
C ILE A 418 7.16 -4.44 4.36
N LYS A 419 7.55 -5.08 3.26
CA LYS A 419 6.98 -4.85 1.92
C LYS A 419 5.48 -5.14 1.80
N ASP A 420 4.99 -6.12 2.57
CA ASP A 420 3.59 -6.56 2.56
C ASP A 420 2.80 -6.00 3.76
N SER A 421 3.35 -4.98 4.45
CA SER A 421 2.69 -4.29 5.54
C SER A 421 1.81 -3.14 5.02
N PHE A 422 0.79 -2.76 5.78
CA PHE A 422 -0.01 -1.56 5.44
C PHE A 422 0.78 -0.27 5.67
N MET A 423 1.65 -0.26 6.64
CA MET A 423 2.62 0.82 6.84
C MET A 423 3.88 0.27 7.53
N PHE A 424 4.96 1.01 7.46
CA PHE A 424 6.10 0.76 8.34
C PHE A 424 6.39 1.97 9.23
N ILE A 425 6.96 1.68 10.40
CA ILE A 425 7.44 2.68 11.34
C ILE A 425 8.94 2.50 11.56
N ALA A 426 9.65 3.60 11.69
CA ALA A 426 11.04 3.63 12.15
C ALA A 426 11.16 4.64 13.31
N PRO A 427 10.82 4.24 14.56
CA PRO A 427 10.64 5.19 15.66
C PRO A 427 11.94 5.77 16.20
N GLU A 428 13.08 5.13 15.92
CA GLU A 428 14.41 5.56 16.40
C GLU A 428 15.47 5.41 15.30
N VAL A 429 15.39 6.27 14.30
CA VAL A 429 16.39 6.34 13.24
C VAL A 429 17.65 7.03 13.76
N LYS A 430 18.80 6.46 13.48
CA LYS A 430 20.13 7.01 13.77
C LYS A 430 20.88 7.33 12.49
N GLY A 431 21.99 8.07 12.63
CA GLY A 431 22.84 8.42 11.50
C GLY A 431 23.38 7.23 10.69
N ASP A 432 23.56 6.08 11.36
CA ASP A 432 24.10 4.83 10.81
C ASP A 432 23.03 3.84 10.29
N LEU A 433 21.85 4.33 9.93
CA LEU A 433 20.79 3.49 9.37
C LEU A 433 21.30 2.65 8.18
N ALA A 434 21.16 1.32 8.30
CA ALA A 434 21.71 0.36 7.34
C ALA A 434 20.86 0.21 6.05
N LEU A 435 20.05 1.21 5.70
CA LEU A 435 19.29 1.28 4.46
C LEU A 435 20.08 2.07 3.41
N GLU A 436 20.23 1.50 2.21
CA GLU A 436 20.92 2.19 1.13
C GLU A 436 20.12 3.41 0.64
N GLN A 437 20.82 4.47 0.29
CA GLN A 437 20.20 5.74 -0.14
C GLN A 437 19.26 5.55 -1.35
N ALA A 438 19.67 4.77 -2.34
CA ALA A 438 18.88 4.51 -3.54
C ALA A 438 17.58 3.75 -3.20
N GLU A 439 17.66 2.73 -2.32
CA GLU A 439 16.48 1.99 -1.86
C GLU A 439 15.50 2.90 -1.12
N PHE A 440 16.02 3.77 -0.24
CA PHE A 440 15.19 4.76 0.45
C PHE A 440 14.48 5.69 -0.53
N GLN A 441 15.19 6.18 -1.54
CA GLN A 441 14.61 7.07 -2.55
C GLN A 441 13.49 6.38 -3.33
N SER A 442 13.70 5.14 -3.79
CA SER A 442 12.69 4.36 -4.49
C SER A 442 11.48 4.03 -3.62
N MET A 443 11.70 3.69 -2.34
CA MET A 443 10.61 3.45 -1.38
C MET A 443 9.72 4.69 -1.19
N VAL A 444 10.33 5.86 -1.06
CA VAL A 444 9.58 7.11 -0.83
C VAL A 444 8.87 7.58 -2.11
N SER A 445 9.44 7.30 -3.27
CA SER A 445 8.86 7.67 -4.57
C SER A 445 7.84 6.66 -5.11
N GLY A 446 7.71 5.48 -4.49
CA GLY A 446 6.84 4.40 -5.00
C GLY A 446 7.39 3.75 -6.27
N GLU A 447 8.72 3.73 -6.42
CA GLU A 447 9.41 3.10 -7.54
C GLU A 447 9.69 1.62 -7.27
N ASP A 448 10.21 0.91 -8.30
CA ASP A 448 10.61 -0.48 -8.16
C ASP A 448 11.78 -0.63 -7.19
N VAL A 449 11.65 -1.51 -6.21
CA VAL A 449 12.68 -1.88 -5.24
C VAL A 449 13.00 -3.36 -5.38
N SER A 450 14.29 -3.70 -5.40
CA SER A 450 14.73 -5.11 -5.40
C SER A 450 14.67 -5.67 -3.98
N VAL A 451 13.78 -6.62 -3.76
CA VAL A 451 13.60 -7.27 -2.45
C VAL A 451 14.06 -8.71 -2.49
N ALA A 452 15.08 -9.02 -1.70
CA ALA A 452 15.54 -10.40 -1.53
C ALA A 452 14.61 -11.14 -0.56
N VAL A 453 14.11 -12.29 -0.99
CA VAL A 453 13.29 -13.18 -0.16
C VAL A 453 14.11 -14.43 0.17
N LYS A 454 14.10 -14.84 1.45
CA LYS A 454 14.86 -16.00 1.91
C LYS A 454 14.50 -17.25 1.09
N ASN A 455 15.50 -17.93 0.55
CA ASN A 455 15.36 -19.13 -0.29
C ASN A 455 14.63 -18.90 -1.64
N LYS A 456 14.57 -17.66 -2.13
CA LYS A 456 14.01 -17.31 -3.45
C LYS A 456 14.94 -16.31 -4.15
N THR A 457 14.82 -16.23 -5.46
CA THR A 457 15.47 -15.17 -6.24
C THR A 457 14.92 -13.80 -5.81
N ALA A 458 15.77 -12.78 -5.78
CA ALA A 458 15.34 -11.41 -5.53
C ALA A 458 14.27 -10.99 -6.55
N VAL A 459 13.23 -10.33 -6.08
CA VAL A 459 12.10 -9.90 -6.90
C VAL A 459 12.03 -8.37 -6.90
N SER A 460 11.94 -7.77 -8.07
CA SER A 460 11.63 -6.35 -8.18
C SER A 460 10.13 -6.15 -7.95
N ILE A 461 9.78 -5.30 -7.01
CA ILE A 461 8.40 -4.95 -6.66
C ILE A 461 8.23 -3.44 -6.72
N GLU A 462 7.09 -2.98 -7.20
CA GLU A 462 6.66 -1.59 -7.03
C GLU A 462 6.37 -1.36 -5.53
N TRP A 463 7.04 -0.38 -4.94
CA TRP A 463 6.90 -0.12 -3.51
C TRP A 463 5.65 0.70 -3.21
N THR A 464 4.74 0.14 -2.43
CA THR A 464 3.48 0.79 -2.07
C THR A 464 3.33 1.08 -0.57
N THR A 465 4.18 0.50 0.27
CA THR A 465 4.09 0.63 1.72
C THR A 465 4.53 2.01 2.20
N PRO A 466 3.65 2.86 2.74
CA PRO A 466 4.02 4.14 3.32
C PRO A 466 4.73 3.96 4.65
N GLY A 467 5.50 4.96 5.05
CA GLY A 467 6.21 4.89 6.32
C GLY A 467 6.30 6.21 7.06
N VAL A 468 6.70 6.11 8.33
CA VAL A 468 6.99 7.26 9.19
C VAL A 468 8.30 7.03 9.95
N LEU A 469 9.13 8.07 9.96
CA LEU A 469 10.43 8.05 10.63
C LEU A 469 10.38 8.89 11.90
N GLY A 470 11.14 8.47 12.90
CA GLY A 470 11.44 9.25 14.10
C GLY A 470 12.89 9.07 14.48
N GLY A 471 13.51 10.11 15.02
CA GLY A 471 14.92 10.04 15.43
C GLY A 471 15.44 11.34 16.02
N ASN A 472 16.66 11.31 16.50
CA ASN A 472 17.32 12.52 17.00
C ASN A 472 18.07 13.25 15.88
N GLU A 473 18.47 12.53 14.85
CA GLU A 473 19.23 13.02 13.71
C GLU A 473 18.74 12.36 12.41
N VAL A 474 19.00 13.01 11.29
CA VAL A 474 18.74 12.45 9.96
C VAL A 474 19.84 11.43 9.64
N PRO A 475 19.54 10.32 8.94
CA PRO A 475 20.57 9.37 8.49
C PRO A 475 21.69 10.05 7.71
N ASN A 476 22.93 9.59 7.94
CA ASN A 476 24.15 10.16 7.34
C ASN A 476 24.35 9.74 5.88
N TRP A 477 23.31 9.85 5.06
CA TRP A 477 23.44 9.66 3.62
C TRP A 477 24.21 10.84 3.02
N LYS A 478 25.16 10.54 2.16
CA LYS A 478 25.91 11.57 1.41
C LYS A 478 25.03 12.15 0.33
N ASP A 479 24.30 13.18 0.66
CA ASP A 479 23.32 13.82 -0.24
C ASP A 479 23.79 15.23 -0.67
N ASN A 480 24.79 15.27 -1.57
CA ASN A 480 25.24 16.54 -2.13
C ASN A 480 24.24 17.15 -3.13
N SER A 481 23.35 16.34 -3.69
CA SER A 481 22.35 16.78 -4.67
C SER A 481 21.03 17.26 -4.06
N GLY A 482 20.84 17.08 -2.75
CA GLY A 482 19.56 17.33 -2.07
C GLY A 482 18.48 16.29 -2.39
N SER A 483 18.84 15.20 -3.07
CA SER A 483 17.90 14.20 -3.55
C SER A 483 17.19 13.43 -2.42
N VAL A 484 17.85 13.23 -1.29
CA VAL A 484 17.28 12.64 -0.08
C VAL A 484 16.48 13.67 0.71
N LEU A 485 17.07 14.84 0.93
CA LEU A 485 16.47 15.86 1.81
C LEU A 485 15.14 16.37 1.28
N ARG A 486 14.98 16.46 -0.04
CA ARG A 486 13.69 16.81 -0.66
C ARG A 486 12.59 15.77 -0.42
N ARG A 487 12.98 14.55 0.00
CA ARG A 487 12.05 13.45 0.29
C ARG A 487 11.68 13.32 1.75
N ILE A 488 12.22 14.16 2.62
CA ILE A 488 12.00 14.08 4.07
C ILE A 488 11.28 15.33 4.56
N LEU A 489 10.03 15.18 4.99
CA LEU A 489 9.25 16.27 5.59
C LEU A 489 9.43 16.23 7.11
N THR A 490 10.14 17.20 7.67
CA THR A 490 10.65 17.13 9.05
C THR A 490 9.92 18.04 10.01
N TRP A 491 9.37 17.48 11.11
CA TRP A 491 8.96 18.20 12.31
C TRP A 491 10.08 18.16 13.34
N ASN A 492 10.52 19.33 13.83
CA ASN A 492 11.59 19.42 14.82
C ASN A 492 11.03 19.51 16.24
N PHE A 493 11.01 18.40 16.95
CA PHE A 493 10.60 18.27 18.36
C PHE A 493 11.72 18.72 19.30
N ALA A 494 11.94 20.02 19.37
CA ALA A 494 13.04 20.63 20.12
C ALA A 494 12.75 20.78 21.62
N LYS A 495 11.50 20.64 22.05
CA LYS A 495 11.06 20.90 23.41
C LYS A 495 10.87 19.61 24.19
N GLN A 496 11.65 19.40 25.24
CA GLN A 496 11.52 18.26 26.13
C GLN A 496 10.30 18.40 27.03
N VAL A 497 9.56 17.31 27.19
CA VAL A 497 8.44 17.24 28.14
C VAL A 497 9.00 17.17 29.57
N LYS A 498 8.70 18.19 30.38
CA LYS A 498 9.14 18.28 31.78
C LYS A 498 8.32 17.39 32.68
N GLU A 499 6.99 17.48 32.55
CA GLU A 499 6.00 16.69 33.29
C GLU A 499 5.21 15.88 32.28
N ALA A 500 5.34 14.56 32.35
CA ALA A 500 4.58 13.66 31.49
C ALA A 500 3.18 13.42 32.08
N ASP A 501 2.15 13.50 31.24
CA ASP A 501 0.82 13.05 31.62
C ASP A 501 0.80 11.51 31.62
N PRO A 502 0.64 10.84 32.79
CA PRO A 502 0.64 9.39 32.87
C PRO A 502 -0.55 8.74 32.17
N GLN A 503 -1.62 9.49 31.94
CA GLN A 503 -2.84 9.03 31.27
C GLN A 503 -2.85 9.36 29.78
N LEU A 504 -1.82 10.00 29.24
CA LEU A 504 -1.80 10.43 27.83
C LEU A 504 -2.01 9.25 26.86
N ASP A 505 -1.40 8.11 27.13
CA ASP A 505 -1.56 6.91 26.29
C ASP A 505 -3.02 6.42 26.23
N GLU A 506 -3.72 6.44 27.35
CA GLU A 506 -5.15 6.08 27.44
C GLU A 506 -6.03 7.12 26.74
N LYS A 507 -5.77 8.40 26.99
CA LYS A 507 -6.48 9.53 26.36
C LYS A 507 -6.34 9.49 24.83
N LEU A 508 -5.14 9.29 24.32
CA LEU A 508 -4.89 9.13 22.89
C LEU A 508 -5.55 7.87 22.33
N ASN A 509 -5.56 6.77 23.09
CA ASN A 509 -6.23 5.55 22.66
C ASN A 509 -7.75 5.72 22.52
N ASN A 510 -8.36 6.48 23.44
CA ASN A 510 -9.79 6.80 23.37
C ASN A 510 -10.12 7.78 22.22
N GLU A 511 -9.19 8.62 21.84
CA GLU A 511 -9.32 9.59 20.74
C GLU A 511 -8.99 8.98 19.37
N LEU A 512 -8.43 7.78 19.29
CA LEU A 512 -7.93 7.16 18.05
C LEU A 512 -8.94 7.14 16.89
N PRO A 513 -10.23 6.79 17.08
CA PRO A 513 -11.21 6.82 15.99
C PRO A 513 -11.34 8.21 15.34
N ILE A 514 -11.35 9.25 16.19
CA ILE A 514 -11.49 10.65 15.74
C ILE A 514 -10.20 11.13 15.08
N ILE A 515 -9.04 10.77 15.63
CA ILE A 515 -7.74 11.08 15.01
C ILE A 515 -7.64 10.44 13.63
N LEU A 516 -8.02 9.16 13.50
CA LEU A 516 -8.03 8.44 12.22
C LEU A 516 -8.92 9.14 11.20
N LEU A 517 -10.17 9.48 11.58
CA LEU A 517 -11.10 10.22 10.72
C LEU A 517 -10.50 11.55 10.27
N LYS A 518 -10.01 12.35 11.22
CA LYS A 518 -9.43 13.67 10.95
C LYS A 518 -8.22 13.55 10.01
N CYS A 519 -7.34 12.58 10.24
CA CYS A 519 -6.19 12.30 9.38
C CYS A 519 -6.62 11.93 7.95
N VAL A 520 -7.57 11.01 7.81
CA VAL A 520 -8.06 10.58 6.49
C VAL A 520 -8.72 11.74 5.74
N ARG A 521 -9.62 12.50 6.39
CA ARG A 521 -10.26 13.68 5.79
C ARG A 521 -9.25 14.75 5.40
N ALA A 522 -8.24 15.01 6.25
CA ALA A 522 -7.17 15.97 5.98
C ALA A 522 -6.37 15.58 4.73
N TYR A 523 -5.99 14.31 4.63
CA TYR A 523 -5.22 13.85 3.48
C TYR A 523 -6.03 13.87 2.17
N ILE A 524 -7.28 13.41 2.20
CA ILE A 524 -8.18 13.45 1.04
C ILE A 524 -8.38 14.90 0.57
N ASP A 525 -8.67 15.83 1.48
CA ASP A 525 -8.85 17.25 1.15
C ASP A 525 -7.61 17.84 0.49
N TYR A 526 -6.42 17.59 1.05
CA TYR A 526 -5.18 18.10 0.52
C TYR A 526 -4.76 17.41 -0.78
N SER A 527 -4.99 16.10 -0.92
CA SER A 527 -4.72 15.40 -2.17
C SER A 527 -5.63 15.86 -3.29
N ASN A 528 -6.92 16.07 -3.05
CA ASN A 528 -7.83 16.65 -4.03
C ASN A 528 -7.40 18.06 -4.49
N LYS A 529 -6.86 18.88 -3.58
CA LYS A 529 -6.41 20.27 -3.88
C LYS A 529 -5.02 20.33 -4.51
N TYR A 530 -4.11 19.43 -4.13
CA TYR A 530 -2.67 19.61 -4.37
C TYR A 530 -1.98 18.38 -4.97
N ARG A 531 -2.69 17.33 -5.37
CA ARG A 531 -2.10 16.07 -5.87
C ARG A 531 -1.05 16.24 -6.98
N ASN A 532 -1.25 17.23 -7.86
CA ASN A 532 -0.38 17.48 -9.02
C ASN A 532 0.62 18.62 -8.77
N LYS A 533 0.72 19.13 -7.54
CA LYS A 533 1.67 20.18 -7.19
C LYS A 533 2.88 19.60 -6.50
N ASP A 534 4.04 20.19 -6.76
CA ASP A 534 5.21 19.93 -5.94
C ASP A 534 4.88 20.31 -4.48
N ILE A 535 5.02 19.37 -3.57
CA ILE A 535 4.71 19.56 -2.16
C ILE A 535 5.47 20.74 -1.54
N TRP A 536 6.71 21.01 -1.99
CA TRP A 536 7.53 22.11 -1.48
C TRP A 536 6.99 23.50 -1.84
N ASN A 537 6.09 23.59 -2.82
CA ASN A 537 5.35 24.81 -3.13
C ASN A 537 4.08 24.96 -2.29
N VAL A 538 3.67 23.93 -1.55
CA VAL A 538 2.42 23.90 -0.78
C VAL A 538 2.65 23.94 0.72
N VAL A 539 3.71 23.26 1.20
CA VAL A 539 4.02 23.20 2.64
C VAL A 539 4.37 24.59 3.22
N PRO A 540 4.04 24.81 4.50
CA PRO A 540 4.46 26.00 5.24
C PRO A 540 5.97 26.27 5.16
N GLU A 541 6.32 27.54 5.23
CA GLU A 541 7.73 27.98 5.22
C GLU A 541 8.58 27.33 6.34
N TYR A 542 7.94 26.92 7.42
CA TYR A 542 8.54 26.13 8.49
C TYR A 542 9.33 24.93 7.95
N PHE A 543 8.72 24.12 7.08
CA PHE A 543 9.38 22.91 6.57
C PHE A 543 10.57 23.23 5.67
N LYS A 544 10.49 24.28 4.88
CA LYS A 544 11.60 24.75 4.02
C LYS A 544 12.77 25.22 4.86
N LYS A 545 12.51 25.93 5.98
CA LYS A 545 13.55 26.35 6.93
C LYS A 545 14.22 25.14 7.59
N ILE A 546 13.44 24.16 8.05
CA ILE A 546 14.00 22.95 8.65
C ILE A 546 14.81 22.15 7.62
N GLN A 547 14.32 22.03 6.38
CA GLN A 547 15.05 21.38 5.29
C GLN A 547 16.41 22.03 5.06
N LYS A 548 16.47 23.36 4.98
CA LYS A 548 17.73 24.10 4.88
C LYS A 548 18.67 23.83 6.05
N GLN A 549 18.16 23.86 7.29
CA GLN A 549 18.96 23.56 8.48
C GLN A 549 19.54 22.15 8.45
N VAL A 550 18.77 21.15 8.00
CA VAL A 550 19.22 19.78 7.85
C VAL A 550 20.26 19.67 6.73
N ALA A 551 20.03 20.35 5.60
CA ALA A 551 20.98 20.41 4.49
C ALA A 551 22.34 20.99 4.90
N MET A 552 22.34 22.04 5.72
CA MET A 552 23.59 22.63 6.26
C MET A 552 24.40 21.64 7.10
N VAL A 553 23.74 20.73 7.81
CA VAL A 553 24.42 19.69 8.61
C VAL A 553 24.88 18.52 7.74
N ALA A 554 24.09 18.14 6.74
CA ALA A 554 24.35 16.97 5.88
C ALA A 554 25.34 17.27 4.75
N SER A 555 25.45 18.53 4.31
CA SER A 555 26.29 18.93 3.18
C SER A 555 27.18 20.13 3.55
N SER A 556 28.48 19.93 3.46
CA SER A 556 29.47 21.00 3.66
C SER A 556 29.30 22.15 2.68
N LEU A 557 28.82 21.87 1.46
CA LEU A 557 28.58 22.90 0.46
C LEU A 557 27.36 23.74 0.81
N HIS A 558 26.25 23.14 1.24
CA HIS A 558 25.09 23.88 1.75
C HIS A 558 25.44 24.70 2.99
N ASN A 559 26.24 24.15 3.91
CA ASN A 559 26.75 24.87 5.08
C ASN A 559 27.52 26.13 4.66
N PHE A 560 28.37 26.03 3.64
CA PHE A 560 29.12 27.13 3.11
C PHE A 560 28.23 28.18 2.43
N LEU A 561 27.29 27.74 1.57
CA LEU A 561 26.39 28.65 0.82
C LEU A 561 25.47 29.47 1.73
N GLU A 562 25.02 28.91 2.86
CA GLU A 562 24.18 29.59 3.85
C GLU A 562 25.01 30.33 4.92
N SER A 563 26.35 30.31 4.83
CA SER A 563 27.22 31.04 5.75
C SER A 563 27.21 32.54 5.49
N THR A 564 27.62 33.32 6.45
CA THR A 564 27.78 34.79 6.31
C THR A 564 28.88 35.18 5.31
N LEU A 565 29.66 34.21 4.84
CA LEU A 565 30.75 34.42 3.85
C LEU A 565 30.19 34.54 2.43
N ILE A 566 28.98 34.08 2.20
CA ILE A 566 28.32 34.09 0.89
C ILE A 566 27.12 35.05 0.91
N LYS A 567 27.05 35.89 -0.09
CA LYS A 567 25.89 36.73 -0.38
C LYS A 567 25.48 36.50 -1.84
N TYR A 568 24.25 36.11 -2.02
CA TYR A 568 23.70 35.96 -3.37
C TYR A 568 23.42 37.33 -3.98
N ASP A 569 23.91 37.52 -5.19
CA ASP A 569 23.62 38.70 -6.02
C ASP A 569 23.51 38.24 -7.48
N LYS A 570 22.39 38.54 -8.13
CA LYS A 570 22.07 38.12 -9.49
C LYS A 570 22.93 38.77 -10.57
N ASP A 571 23.52 39.94 -10.29
CA ASP A 571 24.29 40.72 -11.24
C ASP A 571 25.81 40.51 -11.06
N LEU A 572 26.22 39.75 -10.04
CA LEU A 572 27.62 39.49 -9.75
C LEU A 572 27.96 38.01 -9.92
N PHE A 573 29.22 37.74 -10.20
CA PHE A 573 29.73 36.38 -10.31
C PHE A 573 31.04 36.21 -9.52
N VAL A 574 31.27 34.98 -9.08
CA VAL A 574 32.52 34.59 -8.42
C VAL A 574 33.24 33.58 -9.31
N PRO A 575 34.52 33.79 -9.66
CA PRO A 575 35.28 32.79 -10.38
C PRO A 575 35.33 31.46 -9.62
N GLN A 576 35.09 30.33 -10.30
CA GLN A 576 35.08 29.00 -9.72
C GLN A 576 36.30 28.72 -8.86
N LYS A 577 37.49 29.12 -9.31
CA LYS A 577 38.75 28.90 -8.59
C LYS A 577 38.73 29.59 -7.20
N LEU A 578 38.25 30.83 -7.14
CA LEU A 578 38.10 31.58 -5.89
C LEU A 578 37.05 30.94 -4.98
N PHE A 579 35.89 30.58 -5.54
CA PHE A 579 34.84 29.89 -4.81
C PHE A 579 35.36 28.61 -4.13
N VAL A 580 36.05 27.74 -4.89
CA VAL A 580 36.64 26.49 -4.38
C VAL A 580 37.69 26.76 -3.29
N GLN A 581 38.49 27.81 -3.46
CA GLN A 581 39.49 28.18 -2.46
C GLN A 581 38.85 28.59 -1.12
N VAL A 582 37.84 29.46 -1.17
CA VAL A 582 37.12 29.94 0.04
C VAL A 582 36.32 28.83 0.67
N PHE A 583 35.69 27.97 -0.13
CA PHE A 583 34.99 26.76 0.32
C PHE A 583 35.91 25.82 1.10
N ASN A 584 37.11 25.53 0.56
CA ASN A 584 38.08 24.67 1.22
C ASN A 584 38.59 25.28 2.55
N GLN A 585 38.78 26.60 2.59
CA GLN A 585 39.13 27.31 3.84
C GLN A 585 38.01 27.21 4.88
N HIS A 586 36.73 27.38 4.43
CA HIS A 586 35.56 27.21 5.31
C HIS A 586 35.46 25.77 5.84
N CYS A 587 35.65 24.77 5.01
CA CYS A 587 35.64 23.38 5.42
C CYS A 587 36.74 23.09 6.45
N GLN A 588 37.94 23.62 6.23
CA GLN A 588 39.05 23.47 7.17
C GLN A 588 38.80 24.17 8.50
N ALA A 589 38.27 25.39 8.49
CA ALA A 589 37.95 26.16 9.70
C ALA A 589 36.85 25.51 10.54
N ASN A 590 35.90 24.79 9.92
CA ASN A 590 34.78 24.15 10.59
C ASN A 590 34.94 22.63 10.79
N ASN A 591 36.14 22.08 10.59
CA ASN A 591 36.44 20.64 10.66
C ASN A 591 35.56 19.78 9.75
N LEU A 592 35.07 20.34 8.66
CA LEU A 592 34.35 19.62 7.61
C LEU A 592 35.38 18.94 6.70
N GLY A 593 35.16 17.68 6.33
CA GLY A 593 36.14 16.92 5.55
C GLY A 593 36.56 17.58 4.24
N ARG A 594 37.68 17.14 3.64
CA ARG A 594 38.10 17.61 2.31
C ARG A 594 37.23 16.99 1.23
N HIS A 595 36.69 17.81 0.35
CA HIS A 595 35.86 17.38 -0.77
C HIS A 595 36.54 17.68 -2.11
N LYS A 596 36.36 16.77 -3.09
CA LYS A 596 36.69 17.08 -4.49
C LYS A 596 35.52 17.86 -5.08
N PHE A 597 35.80 19.02 -5.62
CA PHE A 597 34.81 19.89 -6.26
C PHE A 597 34.57 19.38 -7.71
N THR A 598 33.65 18.43 -7.86
CA THR A 598 33.25 17.87 -9.14
C THR A 598 31.91 18.45 -9.57
N GLN A 599 31.54 18.30 -10.84
CA GLN A 599 30.23 18.75 -11.35
C GLN A 599 29.07 18.15 -10.55
N ASP A 600 29.13 16.86 -10.25
CA ASP A 600 28.10 16.18 -9.44
C ASP A 600 28.00 16.70 -8.01
N PHE A 601 29.11 17.21 -7.45
CA PHE A 601 29.13 17.74 -6.09
C PHE A 601 28.38 19.06 -5.95
N TYR A 602 28.38 19.92 -6.95
CA TYR A 602 27.76 21.24 -6.88
C TYR A 602 26.47 21.39 -7.70
N ALA A 603 26.14 20.43 -8.56
CA ALA A 603 24.96 20.52 -9.43
C ALA A 603 23.61 20.61 -8.68
N GLY A 604 23.53 20.03 -7.48
CA GLY A 604 22.30 20.08 -6.69
C GLY A 604 22.11 21.39 -5.91
N PRO A 605 23.16 21.93 -5.23
CA PRO A 605 23.07 23.18 -4.47
C PRO A 605 22.98 24.45 -5.28
N PHE A 606 23.43 24.45 -6.52
CA PHE A 606 23.33 25.54 -7.50
C PHE A 606 22.22 25.29 -8.52
#